data_779513b61c4d7e0366df954d15b42daa
#
_entry.id   779513b61c4d7e0366df954d15b42daa
#
_cell.length_a   1.000
_cell.length_b   1.000
_cell.length_c   1.000
_cell.angle_alpha   90.00
_cell.angle_beta   90.00
_cell.angle_gamma   90.00
#
_symmetry.space_group_name_H-M   'P 1'
#
loop_
_entity.id
_entity.type
_entity.pdbx_description
1 polymer ?
#
loop_
_entity_poly.entity_id
_entity_poly.type
_entity_poly.pdbx_seq_one_letter_code
_entity_poly.pdbx_strand_id
1 'polypeptide(L)'
;LRRPRSGPTLGAVSDASVPPAVRDAVLALLRRHGGGAVSFQVLEPGLSYWFDGEEACVAYAEVDRGRAWVAAGGPIAAPGREVEVMRRFVRAARQAGRRVRFFGIERDLSAEGCFELLQVGRQPTWDPQAWPATLARRRSLREQLRRARAKGVRVREAAAAEFDDPEGRLRTRVDALVARWLALRPMAPMQFVVRLAPYEFPAERRFLCAERGGDLVGILVAVPIYARSGYLLEDVLRDPAAPNGTVELMFDHAMRALGAEGCRHATFGLAPLAGVHSRLLRLVRRLGRLLYDFEGLHRFKLKLGPCGEDPVWIAYPRGESRLPAVLDVLRAFAGGGLLRFGLRTLAHRRRRARARRGAQRPIVPTPSALSAIARNGGPNEENSVDRTCW
;
A
#
# COMPACT_ATOMS: atom_id res chain seq x y z
N LEU A 1 -53.60 5.37 7.85
CA LEU A 1 -52.27 4.85 8.17
C LEU A 1 -51.44 4.77 6.89
N ARG A 2 -50.72 5.87 6.59
CA ARG A 2 -49.75 5.91 5.46
C ARG A 2 -48.49 5.22 5.88
N ARG A 3 -48.06 4.18 5.12
CA ARG A 3 -46.74 3.55 5.27
C ARG A 3 -45.63 4.58 5.00
N PRO A 4 -44.55 4.63 5.77
CA PRO A 4 -43.43 5.47 5.48
C PRO A 4 -42.80 5.03 4.14
N ARG A 5 -42.57 5.98 3.24
CA ARG A 5 -41.82 5.77 1.98
C ARG A 5 -40.39 5.39 2.37
N SER A 6 -39.98 4.19 1.99
CA SER A 6 -38.59 3.76 1.96
C SER A 6 -37.79 4.78 1.13
N GLY A 7 -36.84 5.45 1.78
CA GLY A 7 -35.89 6.31 1.11
C GLY A 7 -35.10 5.52 0.04
N PRO A 8 -34.50 6.19 -0.93
CA PRO A 8 -33.82 5.54 -2.04
C PRO A 8 -32.65 4.71 -1.49
N THR A 9 -32.73 3.41 -1.66
CA THR A 9 -31.60 2.49 -1.57
C THR A 9 -30.65 2.92 -2.69
N LEU A 10 -29.58 3.65 -2.34
CA LEU A 10 -28.52 3.97 -3.30
C LEU A 10 -27.93 2.64 -3.78
N GLY A 11 -28.30 2.23 -4.98
CA GLY A 11 -27.81 1.03 -5.63
C GLY A 11 -26.30 1.08 -5.80
N ALA A 12 -25.70 -0.08 -5.99
CA ALA A 12 -24.27 -0.22 -6.26
C ALA A 12 -23.84 0.71 -7.40
N VAL A 13 -22.96 1.66 -7.11
CA VAL A 13 -22.37 2.59 -8.10
C VAL A 13 -21.10 1.94 -8.60
N SER A 14 -21.06 1.55 -9.88
CA SER A 14 -19.88 0.95 -10.51
C SER A 14 -18.90 2.01 -11.05
N ASP A 15 -17.66 1.63 -11.16
CA ASP A 15 -16.40 2.36 -11.34
C ASP A 15 -16.26 3.37 -12.50
N ALA A 16 -17.23 3.61 -13.34
CA ALA A 16 -17.03 4.49 -14.51
C ALA A 16 -16.91 5.99 -14.16
N SER A 17 -17.39 6.41 -13.02
CA SER A 17 -17.11 7.69 -12.30
C SER A 17 -17.96 7.72 -11.04
N VAL A 18 -17.37 7.37 -9.91
CA VAL A 18 -18.03 7.62 -8.61
C VAL A 18 -18.26 9.13 -8.49
N PRO A 19 -19.54 9.59 -8.34
CA PRO A 19 -19.80 11.01 -8.23
C PRO A 19 -19.02 11.65 -7.07
N PRO A 20 -18.50 12.88 -7.20
CA PRO A 20 -17.81 13.58 -6.13
C PRO A 20 -18.57 13.54 -4.80
N ALA A 21 -19.89 13.77 -4.84
CA ALA A 21 -20.73 13.73 -3.64
C ALA A 21 -20.71 12.38 -2.89
N VAL A 22 -20.57 11.26 -3.61
CA VAL A 22 -20.41 9.93 -2.98
C VAL A 22 -19.06 9.81 -2.30
N ARG A 23 -18.00 10.30 -2.95
CA ARG A 23 -16.64 10.29 -2.37
C ARG A 23 -16.56 11.19 -1.13
N ASP A 24 -17.22 12.33 -1.14
CA ASP A 24 -17.31 13.24 0.00
C ASP A 24 -18.09 12.63 1.15
N ALA A 25 -19.19 11.92 0.88
CA ALA A 25 -19.94 11.17 1.89
C ALA A 25 -19.10 10.05 2.52
N VAL A 26 -18.34 9.31 1.70
CA VAL A 26 -17.40 8.27 2.21
C VAL A 26 -16.31 8.91 3.05
N LEU A 27 -15.72 10.03 2.63
CA LEU A 27 -14.71 10.75 3.41
C LEU A 27 -15.28 11.24 4.75
N ALA A 28 -16.51 11.74 4.75
CA ALA A 28 -17.19 12.17 5.99
C ALA A 28 -17.39 10.98 6.96
N LEU A 29 -17.75 9.79 6.45
CA LEU A 29 -17.83 8.56 7.25
C LEU A 29 -16.46 8.12 7.75
N LEU A 30 -15.43 8.19 6.91
CA LEU A 30 -14.05 7.86 7.28
C LEU A 30 -13.54 8.74 8.42
N ARG A 31 -13.75 10.06 8.35
CA ARG A 31 -13.35 10.99 9.41
C ARG A 31 -13.98 10.66 10.75
N ARG A 32 -15.22 10.12 10.75
CA ARG A 32 -15.93 9.70 11.98
C ARG A 32 -15.55 8.30 12.46
N HIS A 33 -15.33 7.35 11.56
CA HIS A 33 -15.31 5.93 11.90
C HIS A 33 -14.17 5.13 11.27
N GLY A 34 -13.30 5.74 10.45
CA GLY A 34 -12.21 5.05 9.77
C GLY A 34 -11.13 4.55 10.71
N GLY A 35 -11.19 3.29 11.14
CA GLY A 35 -10.32 2.72 12.18
C GLY A 35 -9.35 1.63 11.71
N GLY A 36 -9.56 1.02 10.55
CA GLY A 36 -8.64 0.05 9.97
C GLY A 36 -7.47 0.71 9.22
N ALA A 37 -6.34 0.04 9.13
CA ALA A 37 -5.20 0.56 8.36
C ALA A 37 -5.55 0.76 6.88
N VAL A 38 -6.39 -0.12 6.32
CA VAL A 38 -6.85 0.00 4.93
C VAL A 38 -8.13 0.85 4.78
N SER A 39 -8.55 1.58 5.82
CA SER A 39 -9.79 2.34 5.76
C SER A 39 -9.71 3.52 4.79
N PHE A 40 -8.56 4.19 4.69
CA PHE A 40 -8.40 5.31 3.77
C PHE A 40 -8.35 4.87 2.30
N GLN A 41 -7.84 3.67 2.01
CA GLN A 41 -7.79 3.11 0.65
C GLN A 41 -9.17 2.84 0.03
N VAL A 42 -10.24 2.94 0.81
CA VAL A 42 -11.61 2.89 0.24
C VAL A 42 -11.91 4.07 -0.68
N LEU A 43 -11.14 5.16 -0.60
CA LEU A 43 -11.23 6.31 -1.49
C LEU A 43 -10.47 6.12 -2.81
N GLU A 44 -9.70 5.04 -2.94
CA GLU A 44 -8.95 4.74 -4.16
C GLU A 44 -9.88 4.48 -5.36
N PRO A 45 -9.50 4.93 -6.58
CA PRO A 45 -10.29 4.67 -7.77
C PRO A 45 -10.45 3.16 -8.04
N GLY A 46 -11.60 2.75 -8.52
CA GLY A 46 -11.87 1.37 -8.91
C GLY A 46 -12.69 0.58 -7.90
N LEU A 47 -13.22 1.24 -6.89
CA LEU A 47 -14.11 0.63 -5.90
C LEU A 47 -15.55 1.10 -6.09
N SER A 48 -16.48 0.19 -5.82
CA SER A 48 -17.91 0.45 -5.68
C SER A 48 -18.27 0.58 -4.21
N TYR A 49 -19.39 1.24 -3.92
CA TYR A 49 -19.85 1.46 -2.55
C TYR A 49 -21.24 0.92 -2.33
N TRP A 50 -21.42 0.29 -1.18
CA TRP A 50 -22.72 -0.08 -0.66
C TRP A 50 -22.94 0.68 0.66
N PHE A 51 -24.06 1.37 0.78
CA PHE A 51 -24.39 2.16 1.98
C PHE A 51 -25.48 1.47 2.80
N ASP A 52 -25.30 1.44 4.11
CA ASP A 52 -26.30 1.06 5.10
C ASP A 52 -26.91 2.34 5.71
N GLY A 53 -27.80 2.95 4.97
CA GLY A 53 -28.27 4.31 5.24
C GLY A 53 -27.16 5.35 5.07
N GLU A 54 -27.18 6.38 5.91
CA GLU A 54 -26.18 7.46 5.92
C GLU A 54 -25.05 7.23 6.95
N GLU A 55 -25.16 6.15 7.74
CA GLU A 55 -24.33 5.91 8.92
C GLU A 55 -23.17 4.93 8.67
N ALA A 56 -23.21 4.17 7.59
CA ALA A 56 -22.18 3.20 7.29
C ALA A 56 -22.03 2.92 5.80
N CYS A 57 -20.83 2.53 5.38
CA CYS A 57 -20.60 2.05 4.03
C CYS A 57 -19.58 0.91 3.99
N VAL A 58 -19.64 0.13 2.90
CA VAL A 58 -18.65 -0.88 2.53
C VAL A 58 -18.16 -0.54 1.12
N ALA A 59 -16.87 -0.30 0.98
CA ALA A 59 -16.23 -0.18 -0.33
C ALA A 59 -15.78 -1.55 -0.81
N TYR A 60 -16.00 -1.88 -2.08
CA TYR A 60 -15.67 -3.21 -2.60
C TYR A 60 -15.28 -3.17 -4.07
N ALA A 61 -14.50 -4.14 -4.48
CA ALA A 61 -14.21 -4.42 -5.89
C ALA A 61 -15.07 -5.57 -6.38
N GLU A 62 -15.60 -5.44 -7.62
CA GLU A 62 -16.28 -6.53 -8.31
C GLU A 62 -15.26 -7.40 -9.05
N VAL A 63 -15.28 -8.71 -8.78
CA VAL A 63 -14.35 -9.66 -9.38
C VAL A 63 -15.07 -10.89 -9.94
N ASP A 64 -14.33 -11.76 -10.62
CA ASP A 64 -14.88 -12.98 -11.21
C ASP A 64 -16.08 -12.71 -12.14
N ARG A 65 -15.99 -11.71 -13.01
CA ARG A 65 -17.07 -11.26 -13.90
C ARG A 65 -18.32 -10.81 -13.11
N GLY A 66 -18.09 -10.12 -12.00
CA GLY A 66 -19.15 -9.65 -11.12
C GLY A 66 -19.72 -10.70 -10.15
N ARG A 67 -19.24 -11.94 -10.14
CA ARG A 67 -19.78 -13.01 -9.27
C ARG A 67 -19.35 -12.89 -7.81
N ALA A 68 -18.35 -12.08 -7.51
CA ALA A 68 -17.89 -11.87 -6.16
C ALA A 68 -17.59 -10.39 -5.89
N TRP A 69 -17.92 -9.94 -4.68
CA TRP A 69 -17.59 -8.65 -4.12
C TRP A 69 -16.50 -8.82 -3.07
N VAL A 70 -15.39 -8.12 -3.25
CA VAL A 70 -14.27 -8.14 -2.32
C VAL A 70 -14.19 -6.78 -1.64
N ALA A 71 -14.58 -6.72 -0.38
CA ALA A 71 -14.55 -5.51 0.41
C ALA A 71 -13.13 -5.11 0.78
N ALA A 72 -12.85 -3.82 0.71
CA ALA A 72 -11.61 -3.18 1.10
C ALA A 72 -11.65 -2.87 2.60
N GLY A 73 -11.16 -3.79 3.41
CA GLY A 73 -11.29 -3.71 4.87
C GLY A 73 -12.66 -4.16 5.38
N GLY A 74 -12.92 -3.77 6.63
CA GLY A 74 -14.25 -3.84 7.24
C GLY A 74 -15.15 -2.69 6.80
N PRO A 75 -16.43 -2.69 7.23
CA PRO A 75 -17.30 -1.55 7.06
C PRO A 75 -16.74 -0.30 7.74
N ILE A 76 -16.99 0.85 7.15
CA ILE A 76 -16.83 2.11 7.81
C ILE A 76 -18.15 2.40 8.54
N ALA A 77 -18.16 2.21 9.84
CA ALA A 77 -19.36 2.27 10.68
C ALA A 77 -18.99 2.64 12.12
N ALA A 78 -19.95 3.08 12.89
CA ALA A 78 -19.76 3.35 14.31
C ALA A 78 -19.24 2.11 15.06
N PRO A 79 -18.36 2.29 16.07
CA PRO A 79 -17.83 1.18 16.86
C PRO A 79 -18.94 0.26 17.39
N GLY A 80 -18.74 -1.05 17.23
CA GLY A 80 -19.70 -2.09 17.64
C GLY A 80 -20.77 -2.44 16.61
N ARG A 81 -20.97 -1.62 15.56
CA ARG A 81 -21.93 -1.91 14.50
C ARG A 81 -21.34 -2.67 13.29
N GLU A 82 -20.02 -2.83 13.26
CA GLU A 82 -19.31 -3.35 12.09
C GLU A 82 -19.83 -4.73 11.66
N VAL A 83 -20.04 -5.64 12.61
CA VAL A 83 -20.49 -7.01 12.31
C VAL A 83 -21.92 -7.03 11.79
N GLU A 84 -22.78 -6.18 12.33
CA GLU A 84 -24.16 -6.03 11.84
C GLU A 84 -24.16 -5.54 10.38
N VAL A 85 -23.38 -4.51 10.09
CA VAL A 85 -23.23 -3.97 8.72
C VAL A 85 -22.64 -5.02 7.77
N MET A 86 -21.63 -5.78 8.20
CA MET A 86 -21.09 -6.91 7.43
C MET A 86 -22.17 -7.95 7.10
N ARG A 87 -23.03 -8.31 8.08
CA ARG A 87 -24.13 -9.26 7.85
C ARG A 87 -25.18 -8.72 6.87
N ARG A 88 -25.49 -7.42 6.93
CA ARG A 88 -26.41 -6.76 5.99
C ARG A 88 -25.83 -6.70 4.57
N PHE A 89 -24.56 -6.36 4.46
CA PHE A 89 -23.84 -6.36 3.18
C PHE A 89 -23.81 -7.76 2.54
N VAL A 90 -23.53 -8.82 3.33
CA VAL A 90 -23.59 -10.21 2.85
C VAL A 90 -24.99 -10.57 2.35
N ARG A 91 -26.05 -10.13 3.06
CA ARG A 91 -27.44 -10.37 2.61
C ARG A 91 -27.74 -9.68 1.29
N ALA A 92 -27.37 -8.40 1.17
CA ALA A 92 -27.54 -7.63 -0.07
C ALA A 92 -26.81 -8.29 -1.25
N ALA A 93 -25.58 -8.72 -1.03
CA ALA A 93 -24.79 -9.40 -2.06
C ALA A 93 -25.43 -10.76 -2.47
N ARG A 94 -25.91 -11.54 -1.51
CA ARG A 94 -26.59 -12.81 -1.80
C ARG A 94 -27.87 -12.60 -2.62
N GLN A 95 -28.65 -11.57 -2.32
CA GLN A 95 -29.82 -11.18 -3.11
C GLN A 95 -29.44 -10.83 -4.54
N ALA A 96 -28.26 -10.23 -4.74
CA ALA A 96 -27.71 -9.97 -6.07
C ALA A 96 -26.99 -11.18 -6.70
N GLY A 97 -27.01 -12.37 -6.06
CA GLY A 97 -26.31 -13.56 -6.53
C GLY A 97 -24.78 -13.50 -6.46
N ARG A 98 -24.24 -12.73 -5.48
CA ARG A 98 -22.80 -12.46 -5.33
C ARG A 98 -22.24 -13.11 -4.07
N ARG A 99 -21.01 -13.62 -4.15
CA ARG A 99 -20.21 -14.02 -2.98
C ARG A 99 -19.53 -12.79 -2.37
N VAL A 100 -19.28 -12.81 -1.07
CA VAL A 100 -18.61 -11.71 -0.37
C VAL A 100 -17.31 -12.18 0.28
N ARG A 101 -16.28 -11.34 0.19
CA ARG A 101 -15.01 -11.46 0.90
C ARG A 101 -14.67 -10.11 1.52
N PHE A 102 -14.18 -10.10 2.75
CA PHE A 102 -13.63 -8.92 3.38
C PHE A 102 -12.13 -9.12 3.51
N PHE A 103 -11.34 -8.26 2.90
CA PHE A 103 -9.88 -8.31 2.98
C PHE A 103 -9.36 -7.22 3.90
N GLY A 104 -8.40 -7.56 4.78
CA GLY A 104 -7.79 -6.56 5.66
C GLY A 104 -8.55 -6.37 6.97
N ILE A 105 -9.24 -7.41 7.45
CA ILE A 105 -9.86 -7.40 8.77
C ILE A 105 -8.78 -7.52 9.84
N GLU A 106 -8.78 -6.60 10.80
CA GLU A 106 -7.81 -6.52 11.90
C GLU A 106 -8.39 -6.99 13.24
N ARG A 107 -9.71 -7.14 13.29
CA ARG A 107 -10.42 -7.66 14.47
C ARG A 107 -10.68 -9.15 14.32
N ASP A 108 -10.46 -9.91 15.39
CA ASP A 108 -10.90 -11.31 15.46
C ASP A 108 -12.42 -11.38 15.54
N LEU A 109 -13.03 -12.01 14.54
CA LEU A 109 -14.48 -12.22 14.43
C LEU A 109 -14.89 -13.66 14.75
N SER A 110 -14.00 -14.49 15.32
CA SER A 110 -14.26 -15.91 15.58
C SER A 110 -15.46 -16.11 16.52
N ALA A 111 -15.60 -15.23 17.52
CA ALA A 111 -16.70 -15.26 18.49
C ALA A 111 -18.07 -14.93 17.88
N GLU A 112 -18.10 -14.26 16.72
CA GLU A 112 -19.34 -13.84 16.07
C GLU A 112 -20.10 -14.99 15.38
N GLY A 113 -19.45 -16.14 15.18
CA GLY A 113 -20.02 -17.37 14.66
C GLY A 113 -20.53 -17.35 13.22
N CYS A 114 -20.53 -16.20 12.55
CA CYS A 114 -21.08 -16.02 11.19
C CYS A 114 -20.02 -15.90 10.09
N PHE A 115 -18.75 -15.72 10.46
CA PHE A 115 -17.64 -15.60 9.53
C PHE A 115 -16.55 -16.63 9.82
N GLU A 116 -15.92 -17.11 8.76
CA GLU A 116 -14.65 -17.83 8.81
C GLU A 116 -13.52 -16.82 8.60
N LEU A 117 -12.41 -17.02 9.31
CA LEU A 117 -11.23 -16.18 9.23
C LEU A 117 -10.06 -16.95 8.64
N LEU A 118 -9.37 -16.33 7.68
CA LEU A 118 -8.11 -16.84 7.15
C LEU A 118 -7.03 -15.77 7.33
N GLN A 119 -6.09 -16.01 8.25
CA GLN A 119 -4.98 -15.09 8.47
C GLN A 119 -4.11 -15.00 7.21
N VAL A 120 -3.93 -13.78 6.67
CA VAL A 120 -3.17 -13.52 5.43
C VAL A 120 -1.84 -12.84 5.68
N GLY A 121 -1.55 -12.47 6.91
CA GLY A 121 -0.26 -11.90 7.29
C GLY A 121 -0.31 -11.24 8.66
N ARG A 122 0.69 -10.41 8.91
CA ARG A 122 0.80 -9.59 10.10
C ARG A 122 1.03 -8.13 9.71
N GLN A 123 0.59 -7.23 10.57
CA GLN A 123 0.73 -5.79 10.42
C GLN A 123 1.59 -5.25 11.56
N PRO A 124 2.87 -4.95 11.30
CA PRO A 124 3.72 -4.29 12.27
C PRO A 124 3.21 -2.89 12.60
N THR A 125 3.22 -2.53 13.88
CA THR A 125 2.73 -1.26 14.41
C THR A 125 3.80 -0.58 15.24
N TRP A 126 3.77 0.76 15.28
CA TRP A 126 4.67 1.61 16.03
C TRP A 126 3.88 2.63 16.85
N ASP A 127 4.42 2.98 18.01
CA ASP A 127 4.02 4.19 18.72
C ASP A 127 5.01 5.32 18.37
N PRO A 128 4.56 6.35 17.64
CA PRO A 128 5.42 7.48 17.29
C PRO A 128 6.00 8.22 18.50
N GLN A 129 5.30 8.27 19.62
CA GLN A 129 5.82 8.90 20.85
C GLN A 129 6.96 8.10 21.46
N ALA A 130 6.92 6.77 21.34
CA ALA A 130 7.98 5.88 21.81
C ALA A 130 9.17 5.77 20.83
N TRP A 131 9.09 6.42 19.65
CA TRP A 131 10.12 6.31 18.61
C TRP A 131 11.53 6.74 19.06
N PRO A 132 11.75 7.85 19.79
CA PRO A 132 13.08 8.21 20.26
C PRO A 132 13.75 7.12 21.10
N ALA A 133 12.98 6.48 21.99
CA ALA A 133 13.46 5.37 22.82
C ALA A 133 13.74 4.11 22.00
N THR A 134 12.91 3.82 20.99
CA THR A 134 13.11 2.71 20.05
C THR A 134 14.39 2.91 19.24
N LEU A 135 14.60 4.10 18.71
CA LEU A 135 15.79 4.46 17.94
C LEU A 135 17.06 4.41 18.82
N ALA A 136 16.99 4.86 20.08
CA ALA A 136 18.12 4.81 21.01
C ALA A 136 18.65 3.38 21.21
N ARG A 137 17.78 2.37 21.22
CA ARG A 137 18.15 0.96 21.35
C ARG A 137 18.66 0.30 20.07
N ARG A 138 18.57 0.95 18.88
CA ARG A 138 18.89 0.36 17.59
C ARG A 138 20.10 1.00 16.91
N ARG A 139 21.30 0.58 17.30
CA ARG A 139 22.57 1.12 16.80
C ARG A 139 22.68 1.07 15.27
N SER A 140 22.33 -0.06 14.65
CA SER A 140 22.41 -0.21 13.18
C SER A 140 21.50 0.76 12.43
N LEU A 141 20.31 1.03 12.97
CA LEU A 141 19.37 1.98 12.39
C LEU A 141 19.91 3.42 12.51
N ARG A 142 20.41 3.81 13.70
CA ARG A 142 21.04 5.13 13.88
C ARG A 142 22.19 5.35 12.90
N GLU A 143 23.03 4.33 12.71
CA GLU A 143 24.14 4.41 11.76
C GLU A 143 23.68 4.56 10.32
N GLN A 144 22.59 3.89 9.90
CA GLN A 144 22.00 4.08 8.57
C GLN A 144 21.46 5.49 8.38
N LEU A 145 20.77 6.05 9.37
CA LEU A 145 20.30 7.44 9.33
C LEU A 145 21.48 8.42 9.21
N ARG A 146 22.54 8.20 10.00
CA ARG A 146 23.75 9.01 9.93
C ARG A 146 24.39 8.98 8.55
N ARG A 147 24.52 7.76 7.95
CA ARG A 147 25.11 7.59 6.61
C ARG A 147 24.26 8.24 5.52
N ALA A 148 22.93 8.13 5.59
CA ALA A 148 22.06 8.78 4.62
C ALA A 148 22.20 10.31 4.67
N ARG A 149 22.23 10.89 5.88
CA ARG A 149 22.47 12.33 6.08
C ARG A 149 23.86 12.76 5.59
N ALA A 150 24.89 11.98 5.90
CA ALA A 150 26.27 12.26 5.45
C ALA A 150 26.41 12.20 3.92
N LYS A 151 25.57 11.41 3.23
CA LYS A 151 25.49 11.37 1.76
C LYS A 151 24.60 12.47 1.17
N GLY A 152 24.19 13.46 1.98
CA GLY A 152 23.46 14.63 1.54
C GLY A 152 21.95 14.43 1.39
N VAL A 153 21.38 13.31 1.88
CA VAL A 153 19.92 13.12 1.86
C VAL A 153 19.28 14.00 2.94
N ARG A 154 18.33 14.81 2.55
CA ARG A 154 17.49 15.64 3.42
C ARG A 154 16.02 15.24 3.22
N VAL A 155 15.24 15.27 4.29
CA VAL A 155 13.79 14.98 4.24
C VAL A 155 13.05 16.24 4.67
N ARG A 156 12.03 16.61 3.90
CA ARG A 156 11.07 17.65 4.26
C ARG A 156 9.66 17.15 4.08
N GLU A 157 8.73 17.71 4.79
CA GLU A 157 7.32 17.55 4.51
C GLU A 157 6.92 18.59 3.45
N ALA A 158 6.21 18.14 2.41
CA ALA A 158 5.66 19.00 1.37
C ALA A 158 4.21 19.32 1.70
N ALA A 159 3.81 20.55 1.46
CA ALA A 159 2.41 20.96 1.62
C ALA A 159 1.52 20.30 0.54
N ALA A 160 0.27 19.98 0.89
CA ALA A 160 -0.70 19.43 -0.06
C ALA A 160 -0.86 20.33 -1.31
N ALA A 161 -0.84 21.63 -1.13
CA ALA A 161 -0.93 22.61 -2.21
C ALA A 161 0.20 22.51 -3.26
N GLU A 162 1.37 21.93 -2.92
CA GLU A 162 2.43 21.67 -3.90
C GLU A 162 2.02 20.59 -4.93
N PHE A 163 0.90 19.89 -4.70
CA PHE A 163 0.35 18.85 -5.55
C PHE A 163 -0.95 19.23 -6.26
N ASP A 164 -1.48 20.42 -6.04
CA ASP A 164 -2.74 20.88 -6.64
C ASP A 164 -2.61 21.12 -8.15
N ASP A 165 -1.45 21.60 -8.59
CA ASP A 165 -1.14 21.78 -10.00
C ASP A 165 -0.62 20.46 -10.61
N PRO A 166 -1.36 19.85 -11.57
CA PRO A 166 -0.91 18.65 -12.28
C PRO A 166 0.43 18.81 -13.01
N GLU A 167 0.73 19.99 -13.51
CA GLU A 167 1.98 20.34 -14.21
C GLU A 167 3.04 20.90 -13.24
N GLY A 168 2.71 20.96 -11.96
CA GLY A 168 3.58 21.49 -10.91
C GLY A 168 4.92 20.75 -10.81
N ARG A 169 5.98 21.49 -10.52
CA ARG A 169 7.34 20.99 -10.48
C ARG A 169 7.50 19.75 -9.56
N LEU A 170 6.88 19.77 -8.37
CA LEU A 170 7.02 18.65 -7.43
C LEU A 170 6.27 17.43 -7.95
N ARG A 171 5.05 17.59 -8.48
CA ARG A 171 4.25 16.50 -9.03
C ARG A 171 4.96 15.82 -10.20
N THR A 172 5.50 16.59 -11.14
CA THR A 172 6.31 16.07 -12.26
C THR A 172 7.51 15.23 -11.76
N ARG A 173 8.19 15.67 -10.69
CA ARG A 173 9.32 14.93 -10.10
C ARG A 173 8.87 13.64 -9.43
N VAL A 174 7.73 13.64 -8.75
CA VAL A 174 7.14 12.45 -8.13
C VAL A 174 6.71 11.46 -9.20
N ASP A 175 6.05 11.90 -10.27
CA ASP A 175 5.64 11.04 -11.39
C ASP A 175 6.85 10.38 -12.07
N ALA A 176 7.93 11.13 -12.26
CA ALA A 176 9.18 10.57 -12.77
C ALA A 176 9.79 9.54 -11.81
N LEU A 177 9.75 9.78 -10.49
CA LEU A 177 10.18 8.81 -9.48
C LEU A 177 9.32 7.54 -9.50
N VAL A 178 7.99 7.69 -9.54
CA VAL A 178 7.02 6.58 -9.66
C VAL A 178 7.31 5.74 -10.90
N ALA A 179 7.52 6.39 -12.05
CA ALA A 179 7.82 5.70 -13.31
C ALA A 179 9.12 4.87 -13.20
N ARG A 180 10.21 5.44 -12.65
CA ARG A 180 11.48 4.73 -12.43
C ARG A 180 11.31 3.56 -11.47
N TRP A 181 10.58 3.78 -10.38
CA TRP A 181 10.33 2.75 -9.37
C TRP A 181 9.51 1.58 -9.94
N LEU A 182 8.43 1.85 -10.68
CA LEU A 182 7.60 0.84 -11.34
C LEU A 182 8.38 0.05 -12.39
N ALA A 183 9.25 0.70 -13.16
CA ALA A 183 10.09 0.03 -14.17
C ALA A 183 11.01 -1.04 -13.57
N LEU A 184 11.34 -0.95 -12.28
CA LEU A 184 12.19 -1.92 -11.60
C LEU A 184 11.42 -3.05 -10.92
N ARG A 185 10.10 -2.97 -10.81
CA ARG A 185 9.32 -4.03 -10.19
C ARG A 185 9.26 -5.27 -11.10
N PRO A 186 9.37 -6.49 -10.54
CA PRO A 186 9.31 -7.72 -11.35
C PRO A 186 7.89 -8.06 -11.80
N MET A 187 6.88 -7.42 -11.22
CA MET A 187 5.46 -7.69 -11.39
C MET A 187 4.74 -6.44 -11.93
N ALA A 188 3.70 -6.64 -12.73
CA ALA A 188 2.83 -5.56 -13.15
C ALA A 188 2.19 -4.86 -11.93
N PRO A 189 1.86 -3.55 -12.01
CA PRO A 189 1.19 -2.85 -10.94
C PRO A 189 -0.10 -3.57 -10.50
N MET A 190 -0.22 -3.76 -9.19
CA MET A 190 -1.43 -4.29 -8.58
C MET A 190 -2.50 -3.20 -8.46
N GLN A 191 -3.73 -3.63 -8.21
CA GLN A 191 -4.91 -2.79 -8.03
C GLN A 191 -5.47 -2.98 -6.62
N PHE A 192 -6.71 -2.56 -6.42
CA PHE A 192 -7.40 -2.67 -5.14
C PHE A 192 -6.71 -1.77 -4.09
N VAL A 193 -6.63 -2.18 -2.83
CA VAL A 193 -6.06 -1.41 -1.70
C VAL A 193 -4.54 -1.15 -1.77
N VAL A 194 -3.86 -1.56 -2.82
CA VAL A 194 -2.42 -1.31 -3.05
C VAL A 194 -2.16 -0.61 -4.39
N ARG A 195 -3.18 0.03 -4.94
CA ARG A 195 -3.04 0.88 -6.11
C ARG A 195 -2.23 2.11 -5.72
N LEU A 196 -1.25 2.45 -6.52
CA LEU A 196 -0.47 3.67 -6.32
C LEU A 196 -1.24 4.87 -6.88
N ALA A 197 -1.84 5.66 -6.00
CA ALA A 197 -2.62 6.86 -6.34
C ALA A 197 -2.35 7.99 -5.32
N PRO A 198 -1.11 8.52 -5.26
CA PRO A 198 -0.67 9.41 -4.19
C PRO A 198 -1.39 10.75 -4.14
N TYR A 199 -2.09 11.15 -5.20
CA TYR A 199 -2.71 12.47 -5.33
C TYR A 199 -4.20 12.51 -5.02
N GLU A 200 -4.82 11.37 -4.69
CA GLU A 200 -6.24 11.35 -4.30
C GLU A 200 -6.42 11.94 -2.90
N PHE A 201 -7.27 12.96 -2.75
CA PHE A 201 -7.48 13.69 -1.51
C PHE A 201 -6.18 14.21 -0.87
N PRO A 202 -5.41 15.06 -1.55
CA PRO A 202 -4.08 15.49 -1.09
C PRO A 202 -4.13 16.24 0.24
N ALA A 203 -5.22 16.96 0.56
CA ALA A 203 -5.41 17.65 1.82
C ALA A 203 -5.46 16.71 3.05
N GLU A 204 -5.80 15.44 2.85
CA GLU A 204 -5.83 14.43 3.92
C GLU A 204 -4.51 13.68 4.05
N ARG A 205 -3.59 13.85 3.10
CA ARG A 205 -2.33 13.11 3.04
C ARG A 205 -1.17 13.93 3.55
N ARG A 206 -0.15 13.24 4.02
CA ARG A 206 1.15 13.84 4.35
C ARG A 206 2.20 13.33 3.38
N PHE A 207 3.00 14.24 2.87
CA PHE A 207 4.00 13.94 1.84
C PHE A 207 5.39 14.24 2.37
N LEU A 208 6.19 13.22 2.63
CA LEU A 208 7.57 13.37 3.06
C LEU A 208 8.49 13.11 1.88
N CYS A 209 9.13 14.15 1.41
CA CYS A 209 10.02 14.14 0.26
C CYS A 209 11.47 14.03 0.72
N ALA A 210 12.18 13.01 0.24
CA ALA A 210 13.63 12.89 0.40
C ALA A 210 14.34 13.47 -0.82
N GLU A 211 15.24 14.42 -0.58
CA GLU A 211 15.97 15.14 -1.63
C GLU A 211 17.49 14.99 -1.43
N ARG A 212 18.23 14.98 -2.53
CA ARG A 212 19.70 14.96 -2.55
C ARG A 212 20.22 15.79 -3.71
N GLY A 213 21.01 16.82 -3.45
CA GLY A 213 21.57 17.68 -4.49
C GLY A 213 20.50 18.37 -5.35
N GLY A 214 19.32 18.62 -4.79
CA GLY A 214 18.18 19.20 -5.53
C GLY A 214 17.27 18.17 -6.20
N ASP A 215 17.66 16.91 -6.30
CA ASP A 215 16.86 15.85 -6.90
C ASP A 215 15.96 15.15 -5.87
N LEU A 216 14.72 14.79 -6.27
CA LEU A 216 13.84 13.95 -5.49
C LEU A 216 14.29 12.49 -5.60
N VAL A 217 14.76 11.93 -4.48
CA VAL A 217 15.29 10.57 -4.40
C VAL A 217 14.40 9.60 -3.61
N GLY A 218 13.31 10.11 -3.03
CA GLY A 218 12.29 9.29 -2.37
C GLY A 218 11.08 10.11 -1.96
N ILE A 219 9.97 9.42 -1.79
CA ILE A 219 8.74 9.96 -1.20
C ILE A 219 8.11 8.91 -0.29
N LEU A 220 7.58 9.38 0.83
CA LEU A 220 6.71 8.61 1.71
C LEU A 220 5.39 9.37 1.82
N VAL A 221 4.29 8.69 1.49
CA VAL A 221 2.94 9.23 1.64
C VAL A 221 2.27 8.55 2.84
N ALA A 222 1.75 9.35 3.76
CA ALA A 222 1.02 8.85 4.91
C ALA A 222 -0.43 9.29 4.84
N VAL A 223 -1.34 8.38 5.20
CA VAL A 223 -2.79 8.62 5.24
C VAL A 223 -3.33 8.37 6.63
N PRO A 224 -4.36 9.12 7.06
CA PRO A 224 -4.86 9.02 8.42
C PRO A 224 -5.63 7.71 8.67
N ILE A 225 -5.51 7.22 9.90
CA ILE A 225 -6.40 6.23 10.50
C ILE A 225 -7.17 6.98 11.59
N TYR A 226 -8.26 7.65 11.20
CA TYR A 226 -8.92 8.67 12.02
C TYR A 226 -9.31 8.17 13.42
N ALA A 227 -10.00 7.03 13.51
CA ALA A 227 -10.47 6.50 14.79
C ALA A 227 -9.33 6.02 15.72
N ARG A 228 -8.08 5.96 15.23
CA ARG A 228 -6.91 5.61 16.06
C ARG A 228 -5.99 6.82 16.29
N SER A 229 -6.37 8.01 15.83
CA SER A 229 -5.48 9.18 15.82
C SER A 229 -4.07 8.81 15.33
N GLY A 230 -4.00 8.06 14.23
CA GLY A 230 -2.78 7.44 13.73
C GLY A 230 -2.65 7.53 12.22
N TYR A 231 -1.61 6.91 11.67
CA TYR A 231 -1.32 6.95 10.23
C TYR A 231 -0.90 5.60 9.67
N LEU A 232 -1.38 5.31 8.45
CA LEU A 232 -0.76 4.32 7.56
C LEU A 232 0.31 5.04 6.72
N LEU A 233 1.55 4.56 6.78
CA LEU A 233 2.63 4.96 5.89
C LEU A 233 2.50 4.14 4.59
N GLU A 234 1.67 4.64 3.67
CA GLU A 234 1.10 3.88 2.56
C GLU A 234 2.12 3.65 1.44
N ASP A 235 2.55 4.75 0.81
CA ASP A 235 3.44 4.71 -0.34
C ASP A 235 4.85 5.08 0.08
N VAL A 236 5.75 4.12 -0.03
CA VAL A 236 7.18 4.35 0.23
C VAL A 236 7.98 4.05 -1.02
N LEU A 237 8.32 5.09 -1.74
CA LEU A 237 9.04 5.02 -3.00
C LEU A 237 10.46 5.55 -2.81
N ARG A 238 11.43 4.79 -3.26
CA ARG A 238 12.85 5.17 -3.28
C ARG A 238 13.41 5.05 -4.68
N ASP A 239 14.13 6.06 -5.14
CA ASP A 239 14.92 5.95 -6.36
C ASP A 239 15.97 4.84 -6.18
N PRO A 240 16.19 3.98 -7.18
CA PRO A 240 17.23 2.95 -7.13
C PRO A 240 18.63 3.48 -6.84
N ALA A 241 18.94 4.68 -7.35
CA ALA A 241 20.22 5.35 -7.15
C ALA A 241 20.31 6.10 -5.79
N ALA A 242 19.22 6.16 -5.04
CA ALA A 242 19.23 6.82 -3.73
C ALA A 242 20.14 6.08 -2.74
N PRO A 243 20.84 6.81 -1.85
CA PRO A 243 21.65 6.20 -0.83
C PRO A 243 20.88 5.23 0.07
N ASN A 244 21.55 4.17 0.50
CA ASN A 244 21.00 3.28 1.54
C ASN A 244 20.70 4.09 2.80
N GLY A 245 19.57 3.80 3.46
CA GLY A 245 19.08 4.55 4.61
C GLY A 245 18.10 5.68 4.26
N THR A 246 17.81 5.95 2.99
CA THR A 246 16.85 6.98 2.57
C THR A 246 15.43 6.67 3.07
N VAL A 247 14.97 5.41 2.97
CA VAL A 247 13.65 5.00 3.48
C VAL A 247 13.58 5.12 4.99
N GLU A 248 14.61 4.65 5.68
CA GLU A 248 14.72 4.75 7.13
C GLU A 248 14.74 6.22 7.59
N LEU A 249 15.34 7.11 6.79
CA LEU A 249 15.38 8.54 7.11
C LEU A 249 14.00 9.20 6.93
N MET A 250 13.26 8.85 5.88
CA MET A 250 11.87 9.30 5.71
C MET A 250 10.99 8.78 6.86
N PHE A 251 11.17 7.51 7.24
CA PHE A 251 10.46 6.91 8.36
C PHE A 251 10.79 7.62 9.70
N ASP A 252 12.07 7.87 9.99
CA ASP A 252 12.50 8.62 11.20
C ASP A 252 11.84 10.01 11.23
N HIS A 253 11.79 10.70 10.09
CA HIS A 253 11.14 12.01 9.99
C HIS A 253 9.64 11.91 10.25
N ALA A 254 8.94 10.97 9.62
CA ALA A 254 7.51 10.72 9.85
C ALA A 254 7.22 10.44 11.32
N MET A 255 7.96 9.50 11.93
CA MET A 255 7.74 9.11 13.32
C MET A 255 7.96 10.26 14.30
N ARG A 256 8.94 11.14 14.04
CA ARG A 256 9.18 12.32 14.87
C ARG A 256 8.07 13.36 14.73
N ALA A 257 7.64 13.65 13.51
CA ALA A 257 6.55 14.59 13.24
C ALA A 257 5.24 14.11 13.89
N LEU A 258 4.86 12.85 13.64
CA LEU A 258 3.67 12.24 14.22
C LEU A 258 3.72 12.18 15.76
N GLY A 259 4.87 11.84 16.32
CA GLY A 259 5.04 11.81 17.78
C GLY A 259 4.92 13.19 18.42
N ALA A 260 5.45 14.23 17.78
CA ALA A 260 5.32 15.62 18.25
C ALA A 260 3.86 16.13 18.23
N GLU A 261 3.04 15.57 17.33
CA GLU A 261 1.60 15.87 17.22
C GLU A 261 0.74 14.99 18.16
N GLY A 262 1.36 14.14 18.97
CA GLY A 262 0.63 13.31 19.93
C GLY A 262 0.11 11.99 19.36
N CYS A 263 0.41 11.63 18.11
CA CYS A 263 0.01 10.36 17.52
C CYS A 263 0.63 9.18 18.28
N ARG A 264 -0.15 8.12 18.46
CA ARG A 264 0.27 6.88 19.15
C ARG A 264 0.21 5.65 18.27
N HIS A 265 -0.22 5.78 17.03
CA HIS A 265 -0.34 4.66 16.12
C HIS A 265 0.20 5.00 14.74
N ALA A 266 1.14 4.20 14.28
CA ALA A 266 1.62 4.22 12.91
C ALA A 266 1.83 2.79 12.41
N THR A 267 1.61 2.55 11.13
CA THR A 267 1.86 1.24 10.51
C THR A 267 2.30 1.41 9.06
N PHE A 268 3.07 0.45 8.55
CA PHE A 268 3.30 0.25 7.10
C PHE A 268 2.28 -0.72 6.48
N GLY A 269 1.18 -0.99 7.19
CA GLY A 269 0.19 -1.95 6.75
C GLY A 269 0.71 -3.39 6.73
N LEU A 270 -0.03 -4.22 6.03
CA LEU A 270 0.17 -5.66 5.97
C LEU A 270 1.59 -6.05 5.51
N ALA A 271 2.24 -6.95 6.25
CA ALA A 271 3.32 -7.81 5.75
C ALA A 271 2.69 -9.11 5.25
N PRO A 272 2.46 -9.25 3.93
CA PRO A 272 1.69 -10.36 3.40
C PRO A 272 2.37 -11.69 3.68
N LEU A 273 1.57 -12.69 4.05
CA LEU A 273 2.02 -14.07 4.29
C LEU A 273 3.05 -14.22 5.43
N ALA A 274 3.27 -13.19 6.25
CA ALA A 274 4.01 -13.29 7.49
C ALA A 274 3.19 -14.02 8.55
N GLY A 275 3.80 -14.99 9.23
CA GLY A 275 3.15 -15.74 10.33
C GLY A 275 1.93 -16.59 9.92
N VAL A 276 1.78 -16.94 8.63
CA VAL A 276 0.64 -17.74 8.17
C VAL A 276 0.82 -19.24 8.47
N HIS A 277 -0.21 -19.87 9.02
CA HIS A 277 -0.24 -21.29 9.36
C HIS A 277 -0.92 -22.15 8.28
N SER A 278 -1.77 -21.58 7.43
CA SER A 278 -2.50 -22.31 6.38
C SER A 278 -1.55 -22.94 5.34
N ARG A 279 -1.74 -24.26 5.05
CA ARG A 279 -1.01 -24.97 3.99
C ARG A 279 -1.19 -24.30 2.62
N LEU A 280 -2.42 -23.86 2.33
CA LEU A 280 -2.75 -23.15 1.08
C LEU A 280 -1.93 -21.86 0.93
N LEU A 281 -1.88 -21.02 1.97
CA LEU A 281 -1.13 -19.77 1.91
C LEU A 281 0.38 -19.97 1.91
N ARG A 282 0.89 -21.04 2.54
CA ARG A 282 2.30 -21.42 2.41
C ARG A 282 2.66 -21.81 0.98
N LEU A 283 1.76 -22.50 0.27
CA LEU A 283 1.92 -22.78 -1.16
C LEU A 283 1.90 -21.49 -1.98
N VAL A 284 0.93 -20.59 -1.75
CA VAL A 284 0.85 -19.27 -2.40
C VAL A 284 2.15 -18.49 -2.17
N ARG A 285 2.69 -18.47 -0.94
CA ARG A 285 3.97 -17.82 -0.61
C ARG A 285 5.13 -18.45 -1.42
N ARG A 286 5.21 -19.79 -1.49
CA ARG A 286 6.28 -20.49 -2.22
C ARG A 286 6.25 -20.14 -3.71
N LEU A 287 5.08 -20.16 -4.34
CA LEU A 287 4.92 -19.82 -5.76
C LEU A 287 5.13 -18.31 -6.02
N GLY A 288 4.66 -17.48 -5.10
CA GLY A 288 4.77 -16.02 -5.20
C GLY A 288 6.18 -15.46 -4.99
N ARG A 289 7.12 -16.22 -4.39
CA ARG A 289 8.52 -15.79 -4.15
C ARG A 289 9.25 -15.34 -5.42
N LEU A 290 8.89 -15.91 -6.57
CA LEU A 290 9.45 -15.51 -7.86
C LEU A 290 9.01 -14.11 -8.32
N LEU A 291 7.93 -13.59 -7.75
CA LEU A 291 7.30 -12.32 -8.12
C LEU A 291 7.50 -11.25 -7.04
N TYR A 292 7.57 -11.66 -5.77
CA TYR A 292 7.63 -10.74 -4.64
C TYR A 292 8.38 -11.33 -3.45
N ASP A 293 9.30 -10.57 -2.85
CA ASP A 293 10.04 -10.96 -1.65
C ASP A 293 9.26 -10.62 -0.37
N PHE A 294 8.31 -11.49 -0.02
CA PHE A 294 7.48 -11.35 1.18
C PHE A 294 8.30 -11.35 2.47
N GLU A 295 9.34 -12.18 2.54
CA GLU A 295 10.17 -12.33 3.73
C GLU A 295 11.08 -11.13 3.94
N GLY A 296 11.63 -10.63 2.86
CA GLY A 296 12.45 -9.45 2.92
C GLY A 296 11.65 -8.21 3.31
N LEU A 297 10.42 -8.00 2.79
CA LEU A 297 9.54 -6.91 3.24
C LEU A 297 9.25 -7.02 4.74
N HIS A 298 8.92 -8.21 5.24
CA HIS A 298 8.66 -8.41 6.66
C HIS A 298 9.91 -8.12 7.51
N ARG A 299 11.08 -8.65 7.13
CA ARG A 299 12.35 -8.37 7.79
C ARG A 299 12.70 -6.88 7.80
N PHE A 300 12.44 -6.18 6.70
CA PHE A 300 12.63 -4.72 6.64
C PHE A 300 11.75 -4.01 7.67
N LYS A 301 10.44 -4.34 7.75
CA LYS A 301 9.54 -3.76 8.75
C LYS A 301 10.02 -4.05 10.19
N LEU A 302 10.42 -5.29 10.48
CA LEU A 302 10.94 -5.68 11.81
C LEU A 302 12.24 -4.95 12.19
N LYS A 303 13.10 -4.66 11.21
CA LYS A 303 14.33 -3.88 11.44
C LYS A 303 14.04 -2.49 12.01
N LEU A 304 12.90 -1.90 11.66
CA LEU A 304 12.48 -0.59 12.18
C LEU A 304 11.96 -0.64 13.61
N GLY A 305 11.86 -1.81 14.23
CA GLY A 305 11.52 -1.96 15.64
C GLY A 305 10.08 -1.68 15.98
N PRO A 306 9.12 -2.41 15.39
CA PRO A 306 7.73 -2.29 15.77
C PRO A 306 7.52 -2.63 17.25
N CYS A 307 6.51 -2.03 17.86
CA CYS A 307 6.07 -2.34 19.21
C CYS A 307 5.06 -3.50 19.27
N GLY A 308 4.43 -3.83 18.12
CA GLY A 308 3.48 -4.92 17.97
C GLY A 308 3.40 -5.43 16.53
N GLU A 309 2.77 -6.58 16.37
CA GLU A 309 2.42 -7.17 15.08
C GLU A 309 1.02 -7.77 15.15
N ASP A 310 0.04 -7.06 14.61
CA ASP A 310 -1.36 -7.49 14.64
C ASP A 310 -1.64 -8.47 13.49
N PRO A 311 -2.40 -9.55 13.73
CA PRO A 311 -2.83 -10.43 12.66
C PRO A 311 -3.85 -9.74 11.75
N VAL A 312 -3.79 -10.04 10.46
CA VAL A 312 -4.73 -9.53 9.46
C VAL A 312 -5.36 -10.70 8.72
N TRP A 313 -6.68 -10.63 8.51
CA TRP A 313 -7.44 -11.73 7.95
C TRP A 313 -8.22 -11.37 6.68
N ILE A 314 -8.53 -12.41 5.92
CA ILE A 314 -9.70 -12.45 5.05
C ILE A 314 -10.84 -13.02 5.87
N ALA A 315 -11.98 -12.31 5.94
CA ALA A 315 -13.23 -12.84 6.49
C ALA A 315 -14.20 -13.16 5.34
N TYR A 316 -14.90 -14.29 5.48
CA TYR A 316 -15.90 -14.73 4.51
C TYR A 316 -17.02 -15.49 5.25
N PRO A 317 -18.24 -15.56 4.69
CA PRO A 317 -19.37 -16.21 5.37
C PRO A 317 -19.05 -17.66 5.73
N ARG A 318 -19.49 -18.07 6.93
CA ARG A 318 -19.32 -19.43 7.43
C ARG A 318 -19.96 -20.45 6.49
N GLY A 319 -19.32 -21.62 6.31
CA GLY A 319 -19.74 -22.68 5.39
C GLY A 319 -19.22 -22.51 3.97
N GLU A 320 -18.56 -21.39 3.66
CA GLU A 320 -17.92 -21.22 2.36
C GLU A 320 -16.47 -21.72 2.36
N SER A 321 -15.96 -22.09 1.19
CA SER A 321 -14.60 -22.68 1.05
C SER A 321 -13.51 -21.62 1.01
N ARG A 322 -12.36 -21.94 1.63
CA ARG A 322 -11.16 -21.07 1.69
C ARG A 322 -10.54 -20.77 0.32
N LEU A 323 -10.52 -21.76 -0.60
CA LEU A 323 -9.88 -21.59 -1.90
C LEU A 323 -10.55 -20.53 -2.75
N PRO A 324 -11.90 -20.53 -2.95
CA PRO A 324 -12.57 -19.40 -3.60
C PRO A 324 -12.33 -18.07 -2.92
N ALA A 325 -12.26 -18.01 -1.57
CA ALA A 325 -12.01 -16.77 -0.86
C ALA A 325 -10.62 -16.19 -1.21
N VAL A 326 -9.58 -17.00 -1.23
CA VAL A 326 -8.24 -16.59 -1.65
C VAL A 326 -8.20 -16.18 -3.12
N LEU A 327 -8.85 -16.93 -4.01
CA LEU A 327 -8.87 -16.63 -5.44
C LEU A 327 -9.61 -15.33 -5.75
N ASP A 328 -10.73 -15.04 -5.06
CA ASP A 328 -11.49 -13.80 -5.24
C ASP A 328 -10.64 -12.60 -4.80
N VAL A 329 -9.93 -12.69 -3.66
CA VAL A 329 -9.01 -11.64 -3.20
C VAL A 329 -7.82 -11.46 -4.17
N LEU A 330 -7.22 -12.53 -4.66
CA LEU A 330 -6.14 -12.44 -5.66
C LEU A 330 -6.63 -11.79 -6.97
N ARG A 331 -7.87 -12.02 -7.38
CA ARG A 331 -8.48 -11.36 -8.55
C ARG A 331 -8.67 -9.87 -8.31
N ALA A 332 -9.03 -9.44 -7.08
CA ALA A 332 -9.13 -8.02 -6.74
C ALA A 332 -7.77 -7.33 -6.91
N PHE A 333 -6.69 -7.90 -6.35
CA PHE A 333 -5.34 -7.37 -6.52
C PHE A 333 -4.85 -7.40 -7.96
N ALA A 334 -5.28 -8.38 -8.75
CA ALA A 334 -4.93 -8.48 -10.17
C ALA A 334 -5.70 -7.48 -11.06
N GLY A 335 -6.72 -6.80 -10.54
CA GLY A 335 -7.63 -5.94 -11.31
C GLY A 335 -8.46 -6.75 -12.30
N GLY A 336 -9.03 -7.87 -11.83
CA GLY A 336 -9.91 -8.76 -12.60
C GLY A 336 -9.37 -10.17 -12.83
N GLY A 337 -8.94 -10.50 -14.04
CA GLY A 337 -8.53 -11.87 -14.37
C GLY A 337 -7.06 -12.19 -14.04
N LEU A 338 -6.81 -13.27 -13.29
CA LEU A 338 -5.45 -13.72 -12.93
C LEU A 338 -4.59 -14.03 -14.17
N LEU A 339 -5.17 -14.61 -15.22
CA LEU A 339 -4.47 -14.88 -16.48
C LEU A 339 -4.01 -13.58 -17.17
N ARG A 340 -4.88 -12.57 -17.24
CA ARG A 340 -4.52 -11.25 -17.80
C ARG A 340 -3.41 -10.59 -16.98
N PHE A 341 -3.48 -10.70 -15.67
CA PHE A 341 -2.43 -10.19 -14.78
C PHE A 341 -1.11 -10.93 -15.01
N GLY A 342 -1.13 -12.26 -15.13
CA GLY A 342 0.03 -13.07 -15.48
C GLY A 342 0.66 -12.64 -16.80
N LEU A 343 -0.14 -12.47 -17.86
CA LEU A 343 0.33 -11.99 -19.17
C LEU A 343 0.92 -10.57 -19.09
N ARG A 344 0.28 -9.64 -18.37
CA ARG A 344 0.81 -8.29 -18.14
C ARG A 344 2.17 -8.35 -17.42
N THR A 345 2.29 -9.20 -16.40
CA THR A 345 3.54 -9.40 -15.65
C THR A 345 4.64 -9.96 -16.52
N LEU A 346 4.34 -10.94 -17.38
CA LEU A 346 5.31 -11.49 -18.34
C LEU A 346 5.76 -10.43 -19.36
N ALA A 347 4.83 -9.65 -19.91
CA ALA A 347 5.14 -8.56 -20.82
C ALA A 347 6.01 -7.49 -20.14
N HIS A 348 5.70 -7.13 -18.88
CA HIS A 348 6.47 -6.20 -18.08
C HIS A 348 7.91 -6.70 -17.83
N ARG A 349 8.08 -7.98 -17.46
CA ARG A 349 9.40 -8.61 -17.29
C ARG A 349 10.22 -8.62 -18.58
N ARG A 350 9.59 -8.90 -19.74
CA ARG A 350 10.25 -8.86 -21.05
C ARG A 350 10.73 -7.46 -21.41
N ARG A 351 9.89 -6.42 -21.20
CA ARG A 351 10.28 -5.02 -21.42
C ARG A 351 11.47 -4.62 -20.54
N ARG A 352 11.43 -5.00 -19.26
CA ARG A 352 12.52 -4.76 -18.31
C ARG A 352 13.83 -5.44 -18.73
N ALA A 353 13.77 -6.71 -19.16
CA ALA A 353 14.94 -7.44 -19.64
C ALA A 353 15.55 -6.77 -20.89
N ARG A 354 14.72 -6.29 -21.82
CA ARG A 354 15.17 -5.55 -23.00
C ARG A 354 15.83 -4.22 -22.63
N ALA A 355 15.24 -3.46 -21.72
CA ALA A 355 15.81 -2.20 -21.24
C ALA A 355 17.19 -2.40 -20.57
N ARG A 356 17.36 -3.45 -19.76
CA ARG A 356 18.64 -3.80 -19.15
C ARG A 356 19.69 -4.19 -20.18
N ARG A 357 19.33 -4.96 -21.20
CA ARG A 357 20.25 -5.35 -22.29
C ARG A 357 20.64 -4.13 -23.14
N GLY A 358 19.72 -3.19 -23.36
CA GLY A 358 20.00 -1.93 -24.07
C GLY A 358 20.99 -1.05 -23.31
N ALA A 359 20.84 -0.96 -21.98
CA ALA A 359 21.74 -0.20 -21.10
C ALA A 359 23.13 -0.84 -20.93
N GLN A 360 23.27 -2.15 -21.19
CA GLN A 360 24.53 -2.91 -21.12
C GLN A 360 25.23 -3.05 -22.48
N ARG A 361 24.67 -2.50 -23.57
CA ARG A 361 25.44 -2.44 -24.83
C ARG A 361 26.63 -1.50 -24.60
N PRO A 362 27.89 -2.00 -24.74
CA PRO A 362 29.06 -1.13 -24.66
C PRO A 362 28.89 -0.04 -25.73
N ILE A 363 29.02 1.20 -25.31
CA ILE A 363 29.27 2.31 -26.24
C ILE A 363 30.59 1.93 -26.91
N VAL A 364 30.54 1.42 -28.12
CA VAL A 364 31.76 1.25 -28.94
C VAL A 364 32.26 2.67 -29.11
N PRO A 365 33.40 3.05 -28.52
CA PRO A 365 33.91 4.39 -28.68
C PRO A 365 34.24 4.57 -30.15
N THR A 366 33.74 5.62 -30.75
CA THR A 366 34.17 6.06 -32.06
C THR A 366 35.70 6.23 -32.08
N PRO A 367 36.40 5.91 -33.17
CA PRO A 367 37.86 5.94 -33.21
C PRO A 367 38.51 7.25 -32.79
N SER A 368 37.77 8.36 -32.77
CA SER A 368 38.23 9.68 -32.31
C SER A 368 38.29 9.82 -30.78
N ALA A 369 37.64 8.92 -29.99
CA ALA A 369 37.66 8.97 -28.51
C ALA A 369 38.84 8.20 -27.89
N LEU A 370 39.48 7.32 -28.64
CA LEU A 370 40.63 6.51 -28.17
C LEU A 370 41.93 7.33 -28.03
N SER A 371 42.04 8.48 -28.64
CA SER A 371 43.23 9.34 -28.52
C SER A 371 43.23 10.25 -27.26
N ALA A 372 42.08 10.38 -26.58
CA ALA A 372 41.96 11.23 -25.38
C ALA A 372 42.20 10.46 -24.05
N ILE A 373 42.07 9.13 -24.04
CA ILE A 373 42.14 8.29 -22.81
C ILE A 373 43.58 7.91 -22.43
N ALA A 374 44.53 8.07 -23.33
CA ALA A 374 45.93 7.68 -23.11
C ALA A 374 46.75 8.63 -22.19
N ARG A 375 46.15 9.65 -21.57
CA ARG A 375 46.89 10.66 -20.78
C ARG A 375 46.51 10.84 -19.32
N ASN A 376 45.64 10.03 -18.74
CA ASN A 376 45.38 10.11 -17.28
C ASN A 376 45.11 8.73 -16.71
N GLY A 377 46.15 8.04 -16.29
CA GLY A 377 46.09 6.83 -15.49
C GLY A 377 46.25 7.14 -14.02
N GLY A 378 45.30 6.72 -13.19
CA GLY A 378 45.40 6.66 -11.74
C GLY A 378 44.39 5.62 -11.22
N PRO A 379 44.66 4.88 -10.09
CA PRO A 379 44.16 3.54 -9.87
C PRO A 379 42.73 3.45 -9.26
N ASN A 380 42.09 2.34 -9.58
CA ASN A 380 40.75 1.91 -9.20
C ASN A 380 40.55 1.65 -7.71
N GLU A 381 39.41 2.08 -7.18
CA GLU A 381 38.78 1.49 -6.01
C GLU A 381 37.57 0.62 -6.40
N GLU A 382 37.61 -0.63 -6.03
CA GLU A 382 36.58 -1.63 -6.25
C GLU A 382 35.32 -1.34 -5.40
N ASN A 383 34.19 -1.16 -6.07
CA ASN A 383 32.87 -1.08 -5.44
C ASN A 383 32.13 -2.41 -5.58
N SER A 384 32.05 -3.15 -4.48
CA SER A 384 31.20 -4.33 -4.36
C SER A 384 29.71 -3.92 -4.35
N VAL A 385 28.98 -4.35 -5.36
CA VAL A 385 27.53 -4.14 -5.47
C VAL A 385 26.81 -5.20 -4.65
N ASP A 386 26.33 -4.80 -3.49
CA ASP A 386 25.48 -5.63 -2.64
C ASP A 386 24.02 -5.56 -3.16
N ARG A 387 23.49 -6.74 -3.55
CA ARG A 387 22.18 -6.91 -4.18
C ARG A 387 21.09 -7.08 -3.14
N THR A 388 20.58 -5.99 -2.62
CA THR A 388 19.27 -6.00 -1.92
C THR A 388 18.42 -4.84 -2.41
N CYS A 389 17.60 -5.11 -3.42
CA CYS A 389 16.58 -4.18 -3.92
C CYS A 389 15.25 -4.42 -3.19
N TRP A 390 14.77 -3.38 -2.55
CA TRP A 390 13.38 -3.18 -2.10
C TRP A 390 12.64 -2.23 -3.02
#